data_212c1677e5f3d24b263488fa1f42e411
#
_entry.id   212c1677e5f3d24b263488fa1f42e411
#
_cell.length_a   1.000
_cell.length_b   1.000
_cell.length_c   1.000
_cell.angle_alpha   90.00
_cell.angle_beta   90.00
_cell.angle_gamma   90.00
#
_symmetry.space_group_name_H-M   'P 1'
#
loop_
_entity.id
_entity.type
_entity.pdbx_description
1 polymer ?
#
loop_
_entity_poly.entity_id
_entity_poly.type
_entity_poly.pdbx_seq_one_letter_code
_entity_poly.pdbx_strand_id
1 'polypeptide(L)'
;YVTQYTHYPELVEHTEFTTSDSGYLLTPEELPAGHYRIEEVSAPEGYVKADPIEITLASDTAYEVEPETGAIIITMDYENARQTGTLRIQKTGEVLTGYTSEEKSLLRRFGEFLKIVDETEPVYDFTYAMGSVEGAEFAIYANENIYSPDYQTDEEGNRIVLYTKDELVATIRTDAEGMASLSDLPLGKYRIVETVAGNGYVLNDEIQEFELEYAGDEVEVVYHDSAYENERQKVQIQINKLDAGTQEPVAGAEFGLYA
;
A
#
# COMPACT_ATOMS: atom_id res chain seq x y z
N TYR A 1 -4.16 6.50 -33.25
CA TYR A 1 -4.11 7.58 -34.25
C TYR A 1 -2.78 7.50 -35.01
N VAL A 2 -2.85 7.54 -36.34
CA VAL A 2 -1.69 7.81 -37.18
C VAL A 2 -1.85 9.24 -37.71
N THR A 3 -1.06 10.18 -37.20
CA THR A 3 -1.06 11.55 -37.69
C THR A 3 0.09 11.70 -38.67
N GLN A 4 -0.21 11.92 -39.94
CA GLN A 4 0.78 12.24 -40.93
C GLN A 4 1.14 13.71 -40.89
N TYR A 5 2.35 14.05 -40.51
CA TYR A 5 2.89 15.40 -40.62
C TYR A 5 3.45 15.57 -42.04
N THR A 6 2.65 16.06 -42.97
CA THR A 6 3.11 16.45 -44.30
C THR A 6 3.25 17.96 -44.38
N HIS A 7 4.01 18.42 -45.40
CA HIS A 7 4.11 19.84 -45.76
C HIS A 7 2.78 20.39 -46.31
N TYR A 8 1.74 19.54 -46.44
CA TYR A 8 0.42 19.87 -46.96
C TYR A 8 -0.64 19.57 -45.89
N PRO A 9 -1.03 20.56 -45.08
CA PRO A 9 -1.97 20.38 -43.98
C PRO A 9 -3.38 19.93 -44.39
N GLU A 10 -3.73 20.02 -45.64
CA GLU A 10 -5.02 19.59 -46.22
C GLU A 10 -5.17 18.07 -46.44
N LEU A 11 -4.08 17.27 -46.21
CA LEU A 11 -4.10 15.83 -46.41
C LEU A 11 -3.99 15.02 -45.11
N VAL A 12 -4.28 15.64 -43.96
CA VAL A 12 -4.25 14.93 -42.70
C VAL A 12 -5.58 14.18 -42.49
N GLU A 13 -5.63 12.92 -42.89
CA GLU A 13 -6.70 12.01 -42.48
C GLU A 13 -6.35 11.43 -41.13
N HIS A 14 -7.13 11.73 -40.11
CA HIS A 14 -7.06 11.07 -38.81
C HIS A 14 -7.79 9.74 -38.94
N THR A 15 -7.08 8.64 -38.82
CA THR A 15 -7.69 7.32 -38.88
C THR A 15 -7.44 6.63 -37.55
N GLU A 16 -8.51 6.21 -36.87
CA GLU A 16 -8.46 5.41 -35.66
C GLU A 16 -8.49 3.93 -36.04
N PHE A 17 -7.65 3.15 -35.43
CA PHE A 17 -7.56 1.70 -35.62
C PHE A 17 -7.63 1.02 -34.26
N THR A 18 -8.17 -0.18 -34.23
CA THR A 18 -8.23 -1.01 -33.03
C THR A 18 -7.44 -2.28 -33.26
N THR A 19 -6.62 -2.68 -32.28
CA THR A 19 -5.94 -3.97 -32.31
C THR A 19 -6.92 -5.12 -32.26
N SER A 20 -6.59 -6.23 -32.92
CA SER A 20 -7.33 -7.49 -32.83
C SER A 20 -7.19 -8.14 -31.45
N ASP A 21 -7.92 -9.25 -31.21
CA ASP A 21 -7.81 -10.06 -29.99
C ASP A 21 -6.38 -10.62 -29.77
N SER A 22 -5.57 -10.69 -30.84
CA SER A 22 -4.14 -11.08 -30.75
C SER A 22 -3.20 -9.91 -30.49
N GLY A 23 -3.73 -8.68 -30.26
CA GLY A 23 -2.94 -7.48 -30.06
C GLY A 23 -2.30 -6.92 -31.34
N TYR A 24 -2.68 -7.43 -32.51
CA TYR A 24 -2.10 -7.06 -33.78
C TYR A 24 -2.94 -6.01 -34.51
N LEU A 25 -2.26 -5.02 -35.10
CA LEU A 25 -2.84 -4.01 -35.98
C LEU A 25 -1.97 -3.87 -37.24
N LEU A 26 -2.61 -3.90 -38.41
CA LEU A 26 -2.02 -3.51 -39.67
C LEU A 26 -2.76 -2.32 -40.23
N THR A 27 -2.07 -1.26 -40.67
CA THR A 27 -2.72 -0.11 -41.29
C THR A 27 -3.43 -0.57 -42.57
N PRO A 28 -4.70 -0.18 -42.80
CA PRO A 28 -5.50 -0.66 -43.93
C PRO A 28 -4.99 -0.13 -45.28
N GLU A 29 -4.22 0.95 -45.27
CA GLU A 29 -3.64 1.56 -46.46
C GLU A 29 -2.12 1.68 -46.33
N GLU A 30 -1.43 1.60 -47.43
CA GLU A 30 0.00 1.84 -47.52
C GLU A 30 0.32 3.31 -47.24
N LEU A 31 1.29 3.56 -46.36
CA LEU A 31 1.70 4.90 -46.00
C LEU A 31 2.80 5.41 -46.95
N PRO A 32 2.66 6.60 -47.57
CA PRO A 32 3.73 7.21 -48.34
C PRO A 32 4.94 7.59 -47.47
N ALA A 33 6.07 7.86 -48.10
CA ALA A 33 7.23 8.40 -47.40
C ALA A 33 6.90 9.69 -46.66
N GLY A 34 7.31 9.82 -45.39
CA GLY A 34 6.97 10.94 -44.54
C GLY A 34 7.35 10.72 -43.10
N HIS A 35 6.94 11.69 -42.24
CA HIS A 35 7.06 11.60 -40.82
C HIS A 35 5.67 11.29 -40.22
N TYR A 36 5.60 10.31 -39.33
CA TYR A 36 4.37 9.86 -38.72
C TYR A 36 4.53 9.85 -37.22
N ARG A 37 3.45 10.21 -36.50
CA ARG A 37 3.29 10.01 -35.07
C ARG A 37 2.19 9.00 -34.87
N ILE A 38 2.51 7.93 -34.16
CA ILE A 38 1.57 6.92 -33.70
C ILE A 38 1.26 7.20 -32.26
N GLU A 39 -0.01 7.36 -31.94
CA GLU A 39 -0.48 7.68 -30.60
C GLU A 39 -1.59 6.73 -30.22
N GLU A 40 -1.49 6.13 -29.05
CA GLU A 40 -2.56 5.34 -28.48
C GLU A 40 -3.68 6.28 -27.99
N VAL A 41 -4.87 6.13 -28.52
CA VAL A 41 -6.04 6.96 -28.18
C VAL A 41 -6.62 6.53 -26.84
N SER A 42 -6.70 5.20 -26.62
CA SER A 42 -7.15 4.60 -25.39
C SER A 42 -6.46 3.25 -25.19
N ALA A 43 -5.98 3.01 -23.98
CA ALA A 43 -5.50 1.69 -23.59
C ALA A 43 -6.67 0.79 -23.16
N PRO A 44 -6.51 -0.54 -23.20
CA PRO A 44 -7.46 -1.48 -22.63
C PRO A 44 -7.63 -1.26 -21.12
N GLU A 45 -8.79 -1.64 -20.56
CA GLU A 45 -9.05 -1.56 -19.12
C GLU A 45 -7.98 -2.32 -18.31
N GLY A 46 -7.45 -1.68 -17.28
CA GLY A 46 -6.36 -2.20 -16.45
C GLY A 46 -4.96 -1.84 -16.93
N TYR A 47 -4.86 -1.13 -18.04
CA TYR A 47 -3.59 -0.66 -18.59
C TYR A 47 -3.49 0.87 -18.63
N VAL A 48 -2.25 1.34 -18.66
CA VAL A 48 -1.89 2.75 -18.83
C VAL A 48 -1.52 2.98 -20.29
N LYS A 49 -1.96 4.12 -20.81
CA LYS A 49 -1.64 4.53 -22.17
C LYS A 49 -0.14 4.69 -22.36
N ALA A 50 0.37 4.14 -23.44
CA ALA A 50 1.79 4.25 -23.80
C ALA A 50 2.10 5.60 -24.46
N ASP A 51 3.38 6.01 -24.35
CA ASP A 51 3.86 7.22 -24.98
C ASP A 51 3.81 7.13 -26.52
N PRO A 52 3.53 8.24 -27.23
CA PRO A 52 3.50 8.27 -28.67
C PRO A 52 4.88 7.92 -29.29
N ILE A 53 4.85 7.20 -30.40
CA ILE A 53 6.04 6.87 -31.19
C ILE A 53 6.09 7.73 -32.46
N GLU A 54 7.25 8.30 -32.76
CA GLU A 54 7.50 9.03 -34.01
C GLU A 54 8.35 8.17 -34.93
N ILE A 55 7.90 8.02 -36.18
CA ILE A 55 8.63 7.27 -37.20
C ILE A 55 8.82 8.11 -38.46
N THR A 56 9.94 7.85 -39.15
CA THR A 56 10.24 8.45 -40.44
C THR A 56 10.34 7.35 -41.48
N LEU A 57 9.45 7.40 -42.48
CA LEU A 57 9.50 6.52 -43.65
C LEU A 57 10.29 7.22 -44.75
N ALA A 58 11.46 6.73 -45.08
CA ALA A 58 12.34 7.28 -46.09
C ALA A 58 12.63 6.23 -47.20
N SER A 59 12.88 6.70 -48.42
CA SER A 59 13.11 5.84 -49.57
C SER A 59 14.43 5.05 -49.51
N ASP A 60 15.33 5.42 -48.62
CA ASP A 60 16.65 4.80 -48.41
C ASP A 60 16.71 3.88 -47.19
N THR A 61 15.61 3.71 -46.49
CA THR A 61 15.51 2.79 -45.35
C THR A 61 15.40 1.35 -45.85
N ALA A 62 16.17 0.43 -45.29
CA ALA A 62 16.05 -1.00 -45.59
C ALA A 62 14.81 -1.54 -44.85
N TYR A 63 13.84 -1.98 -45.61
CA TYR A 63 12.60 -2.57 -45.11
C TYR A 63 12.59 -4.09 -45.32
N GLU A 64 11.86 -4.78 -44.43
CA GLU A 64 11.52 -6.17 -44.66
C GLU A 64 10.39 -6.27 -45.70
N VAL A 65 10.57 -7.15 -46.70
CA VAL A 65 9.56 -7.39 -47.72
C VAL A 65 8.88 -8.72 -47.43
N GLU A 66 7.57 -8.71 -47.26
CA GLU A 66 6.79 -9.91 -47.08
C GLU A 66 6.86 -10.78 -48.35
N PRO A 67 7.29 -12.05 -48.21
CA PRO A 67 7.59 -12.87 -49.41
C PRO A 67 6.37 -13.19 -50.27
N GLU A 68 5.17 -13.24 -49.70
CA GLU A 68 3.94 -13.66 -50.38
C GLU A 68 3.27 -12.50 -51.14
N THR A 69 3.26 -11.31 -50.55
CA THR A 69 2.56 -10.13 -51.10
C THR A 69 3.50 -9.13 -51.75
N GLY A 70 4.79 -9.16 -51.42
CA GLY A 70 5.75 -8.13 -51.82
C GLY A 70 5.57 -6.80 -51.09
N ALA A 71 4.70 -6.75 -50.08
CA ALA A 71 4.49 -5.56 -49.29
C ALA A 71 5.67 -5.27 -48.37
N ILE A 72 5.97 -4.02 -48.15
CA ILE A 72 6.95 -3.55 -47.17
C ILE A 72 6.23 -3.32 -45.87
N ILE A 73 6.57 -4.12 -44.85
CA ILE A 73 5.96 -4.02 -43.53
C ILE A 73 7.01 -3.55 -42.51
N ILE A 74 6.68 -2.54 -41.74
CA ILE A 74 7.45 -2.12 -40.57
C ILE A 74 6.71 -2.61 -39.36
N THR A 75 7.31 -3.51 -38.60
CA THR A 75 6.75 -4.01 -37.33
C THR A 75 7.34 -3.21 -36.20
N MET A 76 6.46 -2.78 -35.29
CA MET A 76 6.83 -2.10 -34.06
C MET A 76 6.08 -2.72 -32.90
N ASP A 77 6.78 -2.93 -31.79
CA ASP A 77 6.18 -3.35 -30.54
C ASP A 77 5.74 -2.10 -29.78
N TYR A 78 4.51 -2.11 -29.25
CA TYR A 78 3.90 -1.03 -28.51
C TYR A 78 3.38 -1.60 -27.19
N GLU A 79 4.06 -1.28 -26.09
CA GLU A 79 3.83 -1.92 -24.82
C GLU A 79 3.08 -1.00 -23.87
N ASN A 80 2.02 -1.51 -23.21
CA ASN A 80 1.30 -0.83 -22.15
C ASN A 80 1.72 -1.36 -20.78
N ALA A 81 1.99 -0.45 -19.85
CA ALA A 81 2.15 -0.81 -18.46
C ALA A 81 0.78 -1.14 -17.85
N ARG A 82 0.74 -2.09 -16.90
CA ARG A 82 -0.46 -2.37 -16.11
C ARG A 82 -0.65 -1.26 -15.08
N GLN A 83 -1.90 -0.80 -14.89
CA GLN A 83 -2.22 0.05 -13.77
C GLN A 83 -2.10 -0.74 -12.47
N THR A 84 -1.40 -0.19 -11.48
CA THR A 84 -1.19 -0.81 -10.18
C THR A 84 -1.74 0.03 -9.05
N GLY A 85 -1.80 -0.54 -7.86
CA GLY A 85 -2.18 0.16 -6.65
C GLY A 85 -1.09 0.20 -5.59
N THR A 86 -1.19 1.19 -4.72
CA THR A 86 -0.34 1.31 -3.54
C THR A 86 -1.20 1.50 -2.30
N LEU A 87 -1.07 0.58 -1.36
CA LEU A 87 -1.63 0.70 -0.02
C LEU A 87 -0.64 1.46 0.88
N ARG A 88 -1.16 2.43 1.66
CA ARG A 88 -0.41 3.11 2.72
C ARG A 88 -1.21 2.98 4.02
N ILE A 89 -0.53 2.62 5.12
CA ILE A 89 -1.12 2.48 6.44
C ILE A 89 -0.42 3.44 7.39
N GLN A 90 -1.20 4.25 8.10
CA GLN A 90 -0.74 5.07 9.23
C GLN A 90 -1.16 4.39 10.53
N LYS A 91 -0.19 4.07 11.39
CA LYS A 91 -0.39 3.49 12.70
C LYS A 91 -0.14 4.50 13.80
N THR A 92 -1.14 4.68 14.67
CA THR A 92 -1.05 5.57 15.83
C THR A 92 -1.45 4.85 17.11
N GLY A 93 -1.09 5.44 18.27
CA GLY A 93 -1.48 5.00 19.59
C GLY A 93 -1.06 6.00 20.66
N GLU A 94 -1.43 5.76 21.91
CA GLU A 94 -1.01 6.60 23.03
C GLU A 94 0.49 6.42 23.31
N VAL A 95 1.29 7.46 23.10
CA VAL A 95 2.73 7.50 23.45
C VAL A 95 2.95 8.35 24.69
N LEU A 96 3.90 7.96 25.54
CA LEU A 96 4.29 8.75 26.72
C LEU A 96 4.96 10.05 26.29
N THR A 97 4.37 11.19 26.64
CA THR A 97 4.90 12.51 26.28
C THR A 97 5.55 13.22 27.45
N GLY A 98 5.30 12.77 28.68
CA GLY A 98 5.90 13.38 29.86
C GLY A 98 5.32 12.80 31.15
N TYR A 99 5.77 13.38 32.25
CA TYR A 99 5.23 13.10 33.57
C TYR A 99 5.22 14.36 34.41
N THR A 100 4.28 14.46 35.35
CA THR A 100 4.27 15.46 36.41
C THR A 100 4.49 14.75 37.74
N SER A 101 5.33 15.31 38.59
CA SER A 101 5.43 14.89 39.99
C SER A 101 4.75 15.93 40.85
N GLU A 102 3.95 15.49 41.80
CA GLU A 102 3.44 16.42 42.82
C GLU A 102 4.61 16.99 43.62
N GLU A 103 4.85 18.31 43.50
CA GLU A 103 5.75 18.98 44.43
C GLU A 103 5.21 18.85 45.84
N LYS A 104 6.02 18.26 46.74
CA LYS A 104 5.67 18.17 48.16
C LYS A 104 5.36 19.57 48.68
N SER A 105 4.16 19.78 49.22
CA SER A 105 3.78 21.08 49.79
C SER A 105 4.81 21.49 50.85
N LEU A 106 5.04 22.78 51.04
CA LEU A 106 5.97 23.29 52.06
C LEU A 106 5.68 22.75 53.45
N LEU A 107 4.39 22.55 53.80
CA LEU A 107 3.95 21.97 55.04
C LEU A 107 4.36 20.50 55.19
N ARG A 108 4.30 19.73 54.12
CA ARG A 108 4.71 18.32 54.09
C ARG A 108 6.23 18.20 54.20
N ARG A 109 6.98 18.99 53.43
CA ARG A 109 8.46 19.10 53.54
C ARG A 109 8.93 19.48 54.95
N PHE A 110 8.17 20.35 55.64
CA PHE A 110 8.46 20.74 57.01
C PHE A 110 8.16 19.60 57.99
N GLY A 111 7.07 18.84 57.78
CA GLY A 111 6.69 17.67 58.59
C GLY A 111 7.72 16.52 58.44
N GLU A 112 8.23 16.27 57.24
CA GLU A 112 9.31 15.31 56.97
C GLU A 112 10.63 15.72 57.64
N PHE A 113 10.98 17.02 57.58
CA PHE A 113 12.15 17.57 58.28
C PHE A 113 12.07 17.39 59.80
N LEU A 114 10.90 17.51 60.37
CA LEU A 114 10.66 17.30 61.78
C LEU A 114 10.46 15.81 62.15
N LYS A 115 10.52 14.86 61.19
CA LYS A 115 10.24 13.42 61.35
C LYS A 115 8.84 13.14 61.95
N ILE A 116 7.87 14.00 61.69
CA ILE A 116 6.48 13.85 62.08
C ILE A 116 5.67 13.13 61.04
N VAL A 117 6.13 13.17 59.78
CA VAL A 117 5.56 12.49 58.60
C VAL A 117 6.66 11.67 57.94
N ASP A 118 6.37 10.40 57.62
CA ASP A 118 7.32 9.55 56.88
C ASP A 118 7.60 10.11 55.49
N GLU A 119 8.83 9.91 54.99
CA GLU A 119 9.19 10.20 53.59
C GLU A 119 8.32 9.34 52.70
N THR A 120 7.43 10.00 51.95
CA THR A 120 6.67 9.32 50.88
C THR A 120 7.30 9.59 49.56
N GLU A 121 7.49 8.54 48.76
CA GLU A 121 7.95 8.65 47.38
C GLU A 121 7.05 9.60 46.57
N PRO A 122 7.61 10.35 45.63
CA PRO A 122 6.84 11.21 44.77
C PRO A 122 5.84 10.38 43.94
N VAL A 123 4.62 10.82 43.83
CA VAL A 123 3.62 10.25 42.94
C VAL A 123 3.83 10.91 41.55
N TYR A 124 4.02 10.09 40.54
CA TYR A 124 4.17 10.53 39.17
C TYR A 124 2.88 10.33 38.40
N ASP A 125 2.36 11.40 37.80
CA ASP A 125 1.29 11.35 36.81
C ASP A 125 1.90 11.39 35.42
N PHE A 126 1.70 10.32 34.66
CA PHE A 126 2.20 10.20 33.29
C PHE A 126 1.20 10.80 32.30
N THR A 127 1.72 11.61 31.38
CA THR A 127 0.92 12.22 30.33
C THR A 127 1.16 11.50 29.01
N TYR A 128 0.08 11.26 28.28
CA TYR A 128 0.10 10.57 26.99
C TYR A 128 -0.56 11.43 25.93
N ALA A 129 -0.10 11.29 24.68
CA ALA A 129 -0.73 11.87 23.50
C ALA A 129 -0.69 10.87 22.37
N MET A 130 -1.54 11.06 21.37
CA MET A 130 -1.50 10.25 20.14
C MET A 130 -0.20 10.52 19.40
N GLY A 131 0.47 9.45 19.02
CA GLY A 131 1.74 9.48 18.28
C GLY A 131 1.90 8.25 17.41
N SER A 132 2.95 8.24 16.61
CA SER A 132 3.29 7.13 15.71
C SER A 132 3.66 5.86 16.47
N VAL A 133 3.28 4.70 15.96
CA VAL A 133 3.59 3.40 16.53
C VAL A 133 4.42 2.59 15.55
N GLU A 134 5.69 2.36 15.91
CA GLU A 134 6.63 1.52 15.17
C GLU A 134 6.39 0.04 15.45
N GLY A 135 6.64 -0.79 14.44
CA GLY A 135 6.76 -2.24 14.58
C GLY A 135 5.44 -3.01 14.60
N ALA A 136 4.32 -2.37 14.32
CA ALA A 136 3.06 -3.07 14.06
C ALA A 136 3.13 -3.80 12.71
N GLU A 137 2.62 -5.04 12.64
CA GLU A 137 2.60 -5.84 11.41
C GLU A 137 1.18 -6.02 10.91
N PHE A 138 1.02 -5.89 9.60
CA PHE A 138 -0.25 -6.04 8.89
C PHE A 138 -0.12 -7.10 7.82
N ALA A 139 -1.03 -8.07 7.82
CA ALA A 139 -1.21 -9.02 6.76
C ALA A 139 -2.28 -8.51 5.78
N ILE A 140 -1.95 -8.53 4.49
CA ILE A 140 -2.82 -8.12 3.40
C ILE A 140 -3.28 -9.37 2.68
N TYR A 141 -4.57 -9.57 2.56
CA TYR A 141 -5.17 -10.72 1.88
C TYR A 141 -6.03 -10.27 0.70
N ALA A 142 -6.07 -11.08 -0.34
CA ALA A 142 -7.06 -10.92 -1.40
C ALA A 142 -8.48 -11.21 -0.84
N ASN A 143 -9.42 -10.28 -1.04
CA ASN A 143 -10.82 -10.44 -0.56
C ASN A 143 -11.74 -11.06 -1.63
N GLU A 144 -11.21 -11.25 -2.83
CA GLU A 144 -11.82 -11.98 -3.96
C GLU A 144 -10.72 -12.63 -4.81
N ASN A 145 -11.09 -13.39 -5.83
CA ASN A 145 -10.11 -13.82 -6.83
C ASN A 145 -9.69 -12.62 -7.67
N ILE A 146 -8.40 -12.33 -7.69
CA ILE A 146 -7.81 -11.23 -8.47
C ILE A 146 -7.22 -11.81 -9.75
N TYR A 147 -7.68 -11.30 -10.89
CA TYR A 147 -7.33 -11.81 -12.20
C TYR A 147 -6.31 -10.91 -12.90
N SER A 148 -5.54 -11.50 -13.83
CA SER A 148 -4.71 -10.70 -14.72
C SER A 148 -5.57 -9.81 -15.63
N PRO A 149 -5.22 -8.52 -15.82
CA PRO A 149 -5.99 -7.60 -16.66
C PRO A 149 -5.89 -7.91 -18.15
N ASP A 150 -4.89 -8.69 -18.59
CA ASP A 150 -4.65 -9.03 -19.99
C ASP A 150 -5.63 -10.06 -20.58
N TYR A 151 -6.61 -10.48 -19.80
CA TYR A 151 -7.61 -11.48 -20.19
C TYR A 151 -7.02 -12.82 -20.71
N GLN A 152 -5.73 -13.07 -20.48
CA GLN A 152 -5.13 -14.34 -20.81
C GLN A 152 -5.79 -15.49 -20.07
N THR A 153 -5.82 -16.64 -20.72
CA THR A 153 -6.39 -17.85 -20.17
C THR A 153 -5.33 -18.95 -20.09
N ASP A 154 -5.56 -19.87 -19.15
CA ASP A 154 -4.80 -21.11 -19.06
C ASP A 154 -5.15 -22.09 -20.22
N GLU A 155 -4.55 -23.28 -20.20
CA GLU A 155 -4.78 -24.31 -21.23
C GLU A 155 -6.23 -24.82 -21.23
N GLU A 156 -6.97 -24.68 -20.11
CA GLU A 156 -8.37 -25.03 -19.98
C GLU A 156 -9.33 -23.90 -20.36
N GLY A 157 -8.82 -22.71 -20.69
CA GLY A 157 -9.59 -21.52 -21.08
C GLY A 157 -10.12 -20.69 -19.91
N ASN A 158 -9.62 -20.89 -18.67
CA ASN A 158 -9.95 -20.05 -17.54
C ASN A 158 -9.02 -18.83 -17.47
N ARG A 159 -9.55 -17.69 -17.01
CA ARG A 159 -8.71 -16.50 -16.77
C ARG A 159 -7.60 -16.78 -15.75
N ILE A 160 -6.41 -16.26 -16.00
CA ILE A 160 -5.27 -16.40 -15.08
C ILE A 160 -5.57 -15.66 -13.80
N VAL A 161 -5.57 -16.38 -12.67
CA VAL A 161 -5.74 -15.86 -11.31
C VAL A 161 -4.37 -15.46 -10.77
N LEU A 162 -4.20 -14.21 -10.38
CA LEU A 162 -2.98 -13.71 -9.72
C LEU A 162 -2.99 -14.03 -8.23
N TYR A 163 -4.15 -13.85 -7.57
CA TYR A 163 -4.38 -14.24 -6.18
C TYR A 163 -5.77 -14.85 -6.04
N THR A 164 -5.86 -15.96 -5.32
CA THR A 164 -7.14 -16.56 -4.95
C THR A 164 -7.73 -15.84 -3.74
N LYS A 165 -9.05 -15.86 -3.61
CA LYS A 165 -9.71 -15.34 -2.42
C LYS A 165 -9.11 -15.93 -1.15
N ASP A 166 -8.89 -15.08 -0.14
CA ASP A 166 -8.29 -15.40 1.17
C ASP A 166 -6.78 -15.72 1.14
N GLU A 167 -6.13 -15.61 -0.01
CA GLU A 167 -4.69 -15.77 -0.14
C GLU A 167 -3.95 -14.58 0.49
N LEU A 168 -2.85 -14.88 1.23
CA LEU A 168 -1.95 -13.86 1.77
C LEU A 168 -1.13 -13.25 0.63
N VAL A 169 -1.33 -11.96 0.39
CA VAL A 169 -0.61 -11.20 -0.64
C VAL A 169 0.74 -10.73 -0.11
N ALA A 170 0.75 -10.14 1.08
CA ALA A 170 1.97 -9.64 1.71
C ALA A 170 1.78 -9.44 3.22
N THR A 171 2.90 -9.32 3.92
CA THR A 171 2.98 -8.78 5.29
C THR A 171 3.88 -7.56 5.28
N ILE A 172 3.39 -6.46 5.86
CA ILE A 172 4.11 -5.19 5.95
C ILE A 172 4.22 -4.74 7.41
N ARG A 173 5.21 -3.91 7.71
CA ARG A 173 5.49 -3.46 9.07
C ARG A 173 5.67 -1.96 9.11
N THR A 174 5.19 -1.31 10.20
CA THR A 174 5.33 0.13 10.39
C THR A 174 6.74 0.51 10.80
N ASP A 175 7.22 1.62 10.22
CA ASP A 175 8.48 2.29 10.54
C ASP A 175 8.35 3.21 11.78
N ALA A 176 9.40 3.98 12.08
CA ALA A 176 9.45 4.89 13.21
C ALA A 176 8.42 6.05 13.11
N GLU A 177 7.99 6.38 11.91
CA GLU A 177 6.95 7.36 11.61
C GLU A 177 5.54 6.73 11.71
N GLY A 178 5.46 5.43 12.01
CA GLY A 178 4.21 4.67 12.07
C GLY A 178 3.62 4.37 10.70
N MET A 179 4.42 4.46 9.65
CA MET A 179 3.99 4.22 8.27
C MET A 179 4.36 2.83 7.79
N ALA A 180 3.45 2.19 7.07
CA ALA A 180 3.73 1.01 6.25
C ALA A 180 3.16 1.21 4.85
N SER A 181 3.85 0.70 3.82
CA SER A 181 3.41 0.81 2.43
C SER A 181 3.64 -0.49 1.67
N LEU A 182 2.74 -0.77 0.74
CA LEU A 182 2.82 -1.89 -0.20
C LEU A 182 2.46 -1.39 -1.58
N SER A 183 3.42 -1.39 -2.50
CA SER A 183 3.25 -0.98 -3.90
C SER A 183 3.01 -2.18 -4.83
N ASP A 184 2.75 -1.90 -6.09
CA ASP A 184 2.61 -2.87 -7.18
C ASP A 184 1.49 -3.89 -6.98
N LEU A 185 0.46 -3.52 -6.19
CA LEU A 185 -0.73 -4.34 -6.03
C LEU A 185 -1.55 -4.35 -7.34
N PRO A 186 -1.97 -5.52 -7.84
CA PRO A 186 -3.00 -5.58 -8.88
C PRO A 186 -4.29 -4.88 -8.46
N LEU A 187 -5.08 -4.42 -9.42
CA LEU A 187 -6.42 -3.90 -9.13
C LEU A 187 -7.31 -5.04 -8.61
N GLY A 188 -8.18 -4.73 -7.63
CA GLY A 188 -9.08 -5.69 -7.00
C GLY A 188 -9.35 -5.39 -5.53
N LYS A 189 -10.03 -6.33 -4.85
CA LYS A 189 -10.45 -6.17 -3.45
C LYS A 189 -9.53 -6.88 -2.50
N TYR A 190 -9.21 -6.19 -1.42
CA TYR A 190 -8.26 -6.62 -0.39
C TYR A 190 -8.86 -6.41 1.01
N ARG A 191 -8.29 -7.10 2.00
CA ARG A 191 -8.50 -6.82 3.41
C ARG A 191 -7.18 -6.73 4.15
N ILE A 192 -7.16 -5.87 5.15
CA ILE A 192 -6.03 -5.60 6.03
C ILE A 192 -6.35 -6.17 7.41
N VAL A 193 -5.41 -6.91 7.98
CA VAL A 193 -5.50 -7.47 9.33
C VAL A 193 -4.23 -7.14 10.08
N GLU A 194 -4.33 -6.48 11.23
CA GLU A 194 -3.19 -6.34 12.13
C GLU A 194 -2.86 -7.70 12.75
N THR A 195 -1.63 -8.17 12.59
CA THR A 195 -1.16 -9.47 13.12
C THR A 195 -0.23 -9.33 14.31
N VAL A 196 0.45 -8.18 14.42
CA VAL A 196 1.30 -7.82 15.54
C VAL A 196 1.07 -6.36 15.90
N ALA A 197 0.67 -6.09 17.12
CA ALA A 197 0.64 -4.72 17.66
C ALA A 197 2.09 -4.23 17.88
N GLY A 198 2.29 -2.92 17.83
CA GLY A 198 3.54 -2.32 18.28
C GLY A 198 3.79 -2.63 19.76
N ASN A 199 5.05 -2.56 20.19
CA ASN A 199 5.44 -2.91 21.56
C ASN A 199 4.71 -2.03 22.60
N GLY A 200 4.04 -2.68 23.55
CA GLY A 200 3.27 -2.02 24.61
C GLY A 200 1.82 -1.66 24.24
N TYR A 201 1.34 -2.13 23.08
CA TYR A 201 -0.03 -1.92 22.62
C TYR A 201 -0.86 -3.21 22.60
N VAL A 202 -2.16 -3.06 22.62
CA VAL A 202 -3.14 -4.13 22.44
C VAL A 202 -3.39 -4.31 20.95
N LEU A 203 -3.44 -5.55 20.49
CA LEU A 203 -3.77 -5.86 19.10
C LEU A 203 -5.16 -5.32 18.75
N ASN A 204 -5.25 -4.62 17.63
CA ASN A 204 -6.51 -4.19 17.06
C ASN A 204 -7.04 -5.30 16.13
N ASP A 205 -8.22 -5.84 16.43
CA ASP A 205 -8.86 -6.92 15.67
C ASP A 205 -9.78 -6.41 14.55
N GLU A 206 -9.79 -5.10 14.30
CA GLU A 206 -10.54 -4.50 13.20
C GLU A 206 -9.97 -4.96 11.85
N ILE A 207 -10.84 -5.51 11.02
CA ILE A 207 -10.52 -5.84 9.63
C ILE A 207 -11.01 -4.69 8.75
N GLN A 208 -10.11 -4.06 8.00
CA GLN A 208 -10.46 -3.05 7.01
C GLN A 208 -10.42 -3.68 5.62
N GLU A 209 -11.47 -3.42 4.83
CA GLU A 209 -11.55 -3.83 3.44
C GLU A 209 -11.36 -2.62 2.53
N PHE A 210 -10.70 -2.82 1.40
CA PHE A 210 -10.51 -1.77 0.40
C PHE A 210 -10.51 -2.34 -1.01
N GLU A 211 -10.74 -1.48 -1.98
CA GLU A 211 -10.74 -1.79 -3.39
C GLU A 211 -9.80 -0.85 -4.14
N LEU A 212 -9.00 -1.41 -5.03
CA LEU A 212 -8.21 -0.69 -6.01
C LEU A 212 -8.93 -0.82 -7.35
N GLU A 213 -9.62 0.24 -7.74
CA GLU A 213 -10.42 0.29 -8.97
C GLU A 213 -9.63 0.95 -10.10
N TYR A 214 -9.94 0.54 -11.34
CA TYR A 214 -9.40 1.19 -12.52
C TYR A 214 -9.79 2.67 -12.57
N ALA A 215 -8.79 3.56 -12.68
CA ALA A 215 -8.96 5.02 -12.60
C ALA A 215 -8.79 5.73 -13.96
N GLY A 216 -8.84 4.97 -15.06
CA GLY A 216 -8.60 5.48 -16.42
C GLY A 216 -7.16 5.24 -16.88
N ASP A 217 -6.95 5.32 -18.18
CA ASP A 217 -5.71 4.94 -18.86
C ASP A 217 -4.56 5.97 -18.75
N GLU A 218 -4.82 7.11 -18.11
CA GLU A 218 -3.80 8.13 -17.81
C GLU A 218 -3.29 8.06 -16.36
N VAL A 219 -3.84 7.16 -15.52
CA VAL A 219 -3.43 6.99 -14.13
C VAL A 219 -2.54 5.75 -14.01
N GLU A 220 -1.29 5.93 -13.65
CA GLU A 220 -0.34 4.83 -13.52
C GLU A 220 -0.54 4.05 -12.22
N VAL A 221 -0.74 4.78 -11.09
CA VAL A 221 -0.86 4.19 -9.75
C VAL A 221 -2.08 4.76 -9.03
N VAL A 222 -2.93 3.87 -8.51
CA VAL A 222 -4.04 4.21 -7.59
C VAL A 222 -3.57 4.05 -6.15
N TYR A 223 -4.01 4.94 -5.26
CA TYR A 223 -3.62 4.92 -3.84
C TYR A 223 -4.81 4.62 -2.95
N HIS A 224 -4.56 3.79 -1.94
CA HIS A 224 -5.48 3.62 -0.82
C HIS A 224 -4.76 3.92 0.50
N ASP A 225 -5.35 4.80 1.32
CA ASP A 225 -4.85 5.19 2.63
C ASP A 225 -5.72 4.58 3.73
N SER A 226 -5.11 3.87 4.67
CA SER A 226 -5.76 3.32 5.86
C SER A 226 -5.12 3.86 7.14
N ALA A 227 -5.91 3.95 8.20
CA ALA A 227 -5.45 4.36 9.51
C ALA A 227 -5.89 3.35 10.57
N TYR A 228 -4.96 3.00 11.46
CA TYR A 228 -5.19 2.13 12.61
C TYR A 228 -4.73 2.79 13.89
N GLU A 229 -5.55 2.69 14.93
CA GLU A 229 -5.23 3.17 16.26
C GLU A 229 -5.21 1.99 17.24
N ASN A 230 -4.16 1.90 18.09
CA ASN A 230 -4.11 0.90 19.15
C ASN A 230 -4.15 1.55 20.53
N GLU A 231 -4.87 0.90 21.40
CA GLU A 231 -4.86 1.23 22.84
C GLU A 231 -3.56 0.73 23.48
N ARG A 232 -3.05 1.50 24.43
CA ARG A 232 -1.92 1.10 25.26
C ARG A 232 -2.30 -0.08 26.15
N GLN A 233 -1.42 -1.09 26.22
CA GLN A 233 -1.60 -2.22 27.13
C GLN A 233 -1.52 -1.76 28.58
N LYS A 234 -2.50 -2.17 29.38
CA LYS A 234 -2.58 -1.90 30.81
C LYS A 234 -2.61 -3.24 31.54
N VAL A 235 -1.87 -3.35 32.64
CA VAL A 235 -1.81 -4.56 33.45
C VAL A 235 -2.09 -4.26 34.92
N GLN A 236 -2.65 -5.24 35.62
CA GLN A 236 -2.79 -5.22 37.06
C GLN A 236 -1.91 -6.33 37.65
N ILE A 237 -1.24 -6.04 38.77
CA ILE A 237 -0.42 -7.02 39.51
C ILE A 237 -1.21 -7.47 40.72
N GLN A 238 -1.47 -8.78 40.83
CA GLN A 238 -2.04 -9.39 42.02
C GLN A 238 -0.92 -10.09 42.78
N ILE A 239 -0.76 -9.78 44.08
CA ILE A 239 0.23 -10.41 44.95
C ILE A 239 -0.49 -11.23 45.99
N ASN A 240 -0.18 -12.52 46.08
CA ASN A 240 -0.63 -13.41 47.18
C ASN A 240 0.54 -13.60 48.13
N LYS A 241 0.41 -13.06 49.34
CA LYS A 241 1.40 -13.27 50.38
C LYS A 241 1.02 -14.49 51.24
N LEU A 242 1.91 -15.51 51.23
CA LEU A 242 1.70 -16.78 51.90
C LEU A 242 2.82 -17.05 52.92
N ASP A 243 2.52 -17.74 53.98
CA ASP A 243 3.52 -18.33 54.91
C ASP A 243 4.28 -19.46 54.21
N ALA A 244 5.60 -19.48 54.30
CA ALA A 244 6.44 -20.43 53.56
C ALA A 244 6.28 -21.90 54.02
N GLY A 245 5.91 -22.11 55.28
CA GLY A 245 5.79 -23.45 55.91
C GLY A 245 4.38 -24.00 55.76
N THR A 246 3.36 -23.17 56.03
CA THR A 246 1.95 -23.58 56.07
C THR A 246 1.18 -23.30 54.76
N GLN A 247 1.70 -22.43 53.93
CA GLN A 247 1.05 -21.94 52.71
C GLN A 247 -0.28 -21.18 52.98
N GLU A 248 -0.51 -20.77 54.21
CA GLU A 248 -1.68 -19.99 54.59
C GLU A 248 -1.47 -18.50 54.26
N PRO A 249 -2.55 -17.73 54.00
CA PRO A 249 -2.46 -16.30 53.71
C PRO A 249 -1.86 -15.51 54.88
N VAL A 250 -0.92 -14.61 54.62
CA VAL A 250 -0.31 -13.70 55.58
C VAL A 250 -0.84 -12.29 55.35
N ALA A 251 -1.60 -11.75 56.35
CA ALA A 251 -2.08 -10.42 56.35
C ALA A 251 -1.04 -9.40 56.86
N GLY A 252 -1.21 -8.11 56.49
CA GLY A 252 -0.42 -7.00 57.01
C GLY A 252 0.97 -6.83 56.36
N ALA A 253 1.27 -7.52 55.24
CA ALA A 253 2.50 -7.27 54.50
C ALA A 253 2.31 -6.01 53.62
N GLU A 254 3.30 -5.12 53.63
CA GLU A 254 3.36 -3.91 52.83
C GLU A 254 4.29 -4.12 51.63
N PHE A 255 3.88 -3.63 50.47
CA PHE A 255 4.66 -3.72 49.24
C PHE A 255 4.84 -2.34 48.63
N GLY A 256 6.04 -2.04 48.15
CA GLY A 256 6.34 -0.89 47.30
C GLY A 256 6.46 -1.33 45.84
N LEU A 257 5.92 -0.55 44.90
CA LEU A 257 6.11 -0.69 43.48
C LEU A 257 7.00 0.47 42.98
N TYR A 258 8.12 0.14 42.39
CA TYR A 258 9.10 1.12 41.89
C TYR A 258 9.25 0.93 40.37
N ALA A 259 9.46 2.07 39.65
CA ALA A 259 9.73 2.10 38.21
C ALA A 259 11.22 2.38 37.93
#